data_6f77cbd2116cbc2c3ddf84af99b93bb6
#
_entry.id   6f77cbd2116cbc2c3ddf84af99b93bb6
#
_cell.length_a   1.000
_cell.length_b   1.000
_cell.length_c   1.000
_cell.angle_alpha   90.00
_cell.angle_beta   90.00
_cell.angle_gamma   90.00
#
_symmetry.space_group_name_H-M   'P 1'
#
loop_
_entity.id
_entity.type
_entity.pdbx_description
1 polymer ?
#
loop_
_entity_poly.entity_id
_entity_poly.type
_entity_poly.pdbx_seq_one_letter_code
_entity_poly.pdbx_strand_id
1 'polypeptide(L)'
;MLIEYIQAAMTHAEFEQMENGRYFGTVPPCQGVWADGETVDAMRETLREVLEDWLIVSFRHSIEIPVVDGWDINPKPVAEEYAETHQAA
;
A
#
# COMPACT_ATOMS: atom_id res chain seq x y z
N MET A 1 -9.62 -7.44 -4.17
CA MET A 1 -9.31 -6.84 -2.86
C MET A 1 -7.98 -6.09 -2.86
N LEU A 2 -6.88 -6.70 -3.26
CA LEU A 2 -5.58 -6.03 -3.31
C LEU A 2 -5.55 -4.88 -4.34
N ILE A 3 -6.10 -5.12 -5.52
CA ILE A 3 -6.16 -4.11 -6.58
C ILE A 3 -7.00 -2.93 -6.13
N GLU A 4 -8.15 -3.18 -5.51
CA GLU A 4 -9.03 -2.14 -4.98
C GLU A 4 -8.34 -1.34 -3.87
N TYR A 5 -7.57 -2.02 -3.02
CA TYR A 5 -6.80 -1.35 -1.99
C TYR A 5 -5.77 -0.39 -2.59
N ILE A 6 -5.02 -0.86 -3.58
CA ILE A 6 -4.01 -0.04 -4.25
C ILE A 6 -4.67 1.17 -4.92
N GLN A 7 -5.78 0.96 -5.61
CA GLN A 7 -6.53 2.05 -6.25
C GLN A 7 -7.01 3.07 -5.21
N ALA A 8 -7.59 2.59 -4.10
CA ALA A 8 -8.06 3.46 -3.04
C ALA A 8 -6.91 4.25 -2.41
N ALA A 9 -5.80 3.59 -2.10
CA ALA A 9 -4.63 4.24 -1.53
C ALA A 9 -4.08 5.32 -2.46
N MET A 10 -4.00 5.04 -3.76
CA MET A 10 -3.49 6.01 -4.74
C MET A 10 -4.40 7.22 -4.91
N THR A 11 -5.70 7.11 -4.61
CA THR A 11 -6.59 8.29 -4.64
C THR A 11 -6.23 9.29 -3.53
N HIS A 12 -5.58 8.85 -2.48
CA HIS A 12 -5.12 9.69 -1.37
C HIS A 12 -3.71 10.25 -1.60
N ALA A 13 -3.08 9.94 -2.72
CA ALA A 13 -1.74 10.44 -3.02
C ALA A 13 -1.71 11.96 -3.02
N GLU A 14 -0.70 12.51 -2.40
CA GLU A 14 -0.43 13.94 -2.39
C GLU A 14 0.92 14.20 -3.02
N PHE A 15 1.08 15.33 -3.68
CA PHE A 15 2.34 15.66 -4.30
C PHE A 15 2.61 17.16 -4.24
N GLU A 16 3.88 17.51 -4.39
CA GLU A 16 4.33 18.89 -4.51
C GLU A 16 5.52 18.96 -5.45
N GLN A 17 5.68 20.11 -6.08
CA GLN A 17 6.85 20.36 -6.92
C GLN A 17 8.01 20.85 -6.05
N MET A 18 9.17 20.22 -6.20
CA MET A 18 10.38 20.62 -5.48
C MET A 18 11.08 21.77 -6.19
N GLU A 19 12.03 22.41 -5.50
CA GLU A 19 12.82 23.52 -6.05
C GLU A 19 13.57 23.15 -7.33
N ASN A 20 13.98 21.88 -7.45
CA ASN A 20 14.69 21.40 -8.65
C ASN A 20 13.75 21.09 -9.84
N GLY A 21 12.45 21.38 -9.69
CA GLY A 21 11.46 21.13 -10.73
C GLY A 21 10.85 19.73 -10.74
N ARG A 22 11.40 18.80 -9.98
CA ARG A 22 10.85 17.45 -9.85
C ARG A 22 9.65 17.45 -8.92
N TYR A 23 8.85 16.41 -9.04
CA TYR A 23 7.65 16.24 -8.20
C TYR A 23 7.91 15.16 -7.16
N PHE A 24 7.53 15.44 -5.93
CA PHE A 24 7.61 14.53 -4.78
C PHE A 24 6.19 14.13 -4.37
N GLY A 25 5.95 12.83 -4.22
CA GLY A 25 4.65 12.32 -3.85
C GLY A 25 4.69 11.39 -2.66
N THR A 26 3.60 11.34 -1.93
CA THR A 26 3.39 10.46 -0.78
C THR A 26 2.01 9.84 -0.85
N VAL A 27 1.82 8.77 -0.08
CA VAL A 27 0.50 8.18 0.18
C VAL A 27 0.27 8.29 1.68
N PRO A 28 -0.40 9.35 2.16
CA PRO A 28 -0.51 9.62 3.60
C PRO A 28 -0.98 8.44 4.46
N PRO A 29 -2.00 7.65 4.06
CA PRO A 29 -2.40 6.49 4.87
C PRO A 29 -1.31 5.44 5.01
N CYS A 30 -0.39 5.36 4.06
CA CYS A 30 0.68 4.37 4.02
C CYS A 30 2.01 5.06 4.28
N GLN A 31 2.33 5.25 5.56
CA GLN A 31 3.54 5.96 5.96
C GLN A 31 4.79 5.23 5.48
N GLY A 32 5.73 5.98 4.93
CA GLY A 32 6.96 5.44 4.36
C GLY A 32 6.88 5.19 2.86
N VAL A 33 5.71 5.33 2.25
CA VAL A 33 5.56 5.25 0.80
C VAL A 33 5.72 6.64 0.22
N TRP A 34 6.79 6.83 -0.57
CA TRP A 34 7.05 8.10 -1.25
C TRP A 34 7.84 7.84 -2.53
N ALA A 35 7.76 8.77 -3.45
CA ALA A 35 8.49 8.70 -4.71
C ALA A 35 8.69 10.09 -5.28
N ASP A 36 9.62 10.22 -6.23
CA ASP A 36 9.77 11.45 -7.00
C ASP A 36 9.82 11.13 -8.49
N GLY A 37 9.65 12.14 -9.31
CA GLY A 37 9.70 11.98 -10.74
C GLY A 37 9.80 13.32 -11.47
N GLU A 38 10.15 13.27 -12.74
CA GLU A 38 10.29 14.48 -13.55
C GLU A 38 8.94 15.11 -13.91
N THR A 39 7.89 14.28 -13.93
CA THR A 39 6.52 14.71 -14.18
C THR A 39 5.60 14.12 -13.12
N VAL A 40 4.39 14.68 -12.99
CA VAL A 40 3.39 14.12 -12.08
C VAL A 40 3.07 12.67 -12.45
N ASP A 41 2.90 12.38 -13.73
CA ASP A 41 2.57 11.03 -14.17
C ASP A 41 3.70 10.04 -13.88
N ALA A 42 4.94 10.43 -14.15
CA ALA A 42 6.09 9.58 -13.84
C ALA A 42 6.23 9.35 -12.33
N MET A 43 6.03 10.39 -11.53
CA MET A 43 6.04 10.29 -10.08
C MET A 43 4.96 9.33 -9.58
N ARG A 44 3.73 9.46 -10.09
CA ARG A 44 2.61 8.61 -9.67
C ARG A 44 2.85 7.14 -10.03
N GLU A 45 3.40 6.87 -11.19
CA GLU A 45 3.74 5.51 -11.60
C GLU A 45 4.77 4.89 -10.65
N THR A 46 5.84 5.62 -10.34
CA THR A 46 6.84 5.17 -9.39
C THR A 46 6.24 5.01 -7.99
N LEU A 47 5.39 5.95 -7.58
CA LEU A 47 4.74 5.89 -6.27
C LEU A 47 3.89 4.63 -6.12
N ARG A 48 3.16 4.24 -7.16
CA ARG A 48 2.40 3.00 -7.17
C ARG A 48 3.29 1.77 -7.04
N GLU A 49 4.41 1.74 -7.76
CA GLU A 49 5.38 0.65 -7.65
C GLU A 49 5.95 0.54 -6.24
N VAL A 50 6.29 1.68 -5.64
CA VAL A 50 6.77 1.72 -4.25
C VAL A 50 5.71 1.21 -3.29
N LEU A 51 4.44 1.59 -3.49
CA LEU A 51 3.34 1.09 -2.68
C LEU A 51 3.19 -0.43 -2.80
N GLU A 52 3.28 -0.96 -4.01
CA GLU A 52 3.21 -2.40 -4.24
C GLU A 52 4.33 -3.14 -3.51
N ASP A 53 5.56 -2.64 -3.60
CA ASP A 53 6.71 -3.22 -2.90
C ASP A 53 6.55 -3.12 -1.38
N TRP A 54 6.05 -1.99 -0.90
CA TRP A 54 5.78 -1.78 0.53
C TRP A 54 4.76 -2.79 1.06
N LEU A 55 3.71 -3.08 0.28
CA LEU A 55 2.72 -4.09 0.65
C LEU A 55 3.33 -5.49 0.73
N ILE A 56 4.18 -5.85 -0.23
CA ILE A 56 4.86 -7.14 -0.23
C ILE A 56 5.73 -7.29 1.01
N VAL A 57 6.52 -6.26 1.35
CA VAL A 57 7.37 -6.26 2.53
C VAL A 57 6.52 -6.36 3.80
N SER A 58 5.40 -5.63 3.85
CA SER A 58 4.51 -5.67 5.01
C SER A 58 3.90 -7.05 5.22
N PHE A 59 3.44 -7.71 4.17
CA PHE A 59 2.95 -9.09 4.25
C PHE A 59 4.03 -10.05 4.73
N ARG A 60 5.23 -9.90 4.20
CA ARG A 60 6.38 -10.76 4.51
C ARG A 60 6.79 -10.70 5.98
N HIS A 61 6.72 -9.51 6.56
CA HIS A 61 7.14 -9.27 7.95
C HIS A 61 5.98 -9.18 8.92
N SER A 62 4.77 -9.54 8.49
CA SER A 62 3.57 -9.48 9.31
C SER A 62 3.33 -8.10 9.92
N ILE A 63 3.67 -7.05 9.18
CA ILE A 63 3.43 -5.68 9.59
C ILE A 63 1.98 -5.33 9.27
N GLU A 64 1.30 -4.72 10.24
CA GLU A 64 -0.07 -4.30 10.05
C GLU A 64 -0.18 -3.25 8.94
N ILE A 65 -1.12 -3.47 8.03
CA ILE A 65 -1.38 -2.57 6.91
C ILE A 65 -2.58 -1.70 7.24
N PRO A 66 -2.45 -0.37 7.13
CA PRO A 66 -3.57 0.53 7.42
C PRO A 66 -4.79 0.23 6.55
N VAL A 67 -5.97 0.32 7.14
CA VAL A 67 -7.22 0.24 6.39
C VAL A 67 -7.39 1.55 5.61
N VAL A 68 -7.68 1.45 4.32
CA VAL A 68 -7.90 2.62 3.45
C VAL A 68 -9.28 2.50 2.81
N ASP A 69 -10.10 3.51 3.01
CA ASP A 69 -11.47 3.56 2.46
C ASP A 69 -12.29 2.30 2.71
N GLY A 70 -12.10 1.71 3.90
CA GLY A 70 -12.78 0.47 4.28
C GLY A 70 -12.13 -0.80 3.74
N TRP A 71 -11.09 -0.70 2.93
CA TRP A 71 -10.37 -1.87 2.43
C TRP A 71 -9.33 -2.33 3.46
N ASP A 72 -9.56 -3.52 3.99
CA ASP A 72 -8.64 -4.18 4.92
C ASP A 72 -8.08 -5.43 4.26
N ILE A 73 -6.79 -5.39 3.96
CA ILE A 73 -6.11 -6.52 3.31
C ILE A 73 -5.14 -7.23 4.25
N ASN A 74 -5.22 -6.95 5.55
CA ASN A 74 -4.40 -7.68 6.53
C ASN A 74 -4.78 -9.16 6.52
N PRO A 75 -3.78 -10.06 6.52
CA PRO A 75 -4.06 -11.49 6.59
C PRO A 75 -4.80 -11.83 7.89
N LYS A 76 -5.82 -12.67 7.78
CA LYS A 76 -6.49 -13.20 8.96
C LYS A 76 -5.64 -14.29 9.59
N PRO A 77 -5.81 -14.55 10.90
CA PRO A 77 -5.09 -15.64 11.56
C PRO A 77 -5.40 -16.99 10.90
N VAL A 78 -4.48 -17.48 10.10
CA VAL A 78 -4.64 -18.73 9.36
C VAL A 78 -4.83 -19.92 10.31
N ALA A 79 -4.11 -19.91 11.43
CA ALA A 79 -4.22 -20.99 12.43
C ALA A 79 -5.63 -21.13 12.96
N GLU A 80 -6.35 -20.03 13.17
CA GLU A 80 -7.71 -20.03 13.65
C GLU A 80 -8.66 -20.61 12.62
N GLU A 81 -8.57 -20.17 11.38
CA GLU A 81 -9.39 -20.69 10.28
C GLU A 81 -9.10 -22.17 10.03
N TYR A 82 -7.83 -22.55 10.07
CA TYR A 82 -7.43 -23.93 9.89
C TYR A 82 -7.98 -24.83 10.98
N ALA A 83 -7.94 -24.39 12.22
CA ALA A 83 -8.47 -25.14 13.34
C ALA A 83 -9.98 -25.38 13.19
N GLU A 84 -10.73 -24.41 12.77
CA GLU A 84 -12.16 -24.55 12.52
C GLU A 84 -12.46 -25.54 11.41
N THR A 85 -11.66 -25.53 10.35
CA THR A 85 -11.88 -26.36 9.16
C THR A 85 -11.42 -27.80 9.38
N HIS A 86 -10.34 -28.00 10.11
CA HIS A 86 -9.66 -29.30 10.21
C HIS A 86 -9.71 -29.94 11.59
N GLN A 87 -10.36 -29.29 12.54
CA GLN A 87 -10.37 -29.74 13.93
C GLN A 87 -11.00 -31.12 14.09
N ALA A 88 -11.98 -31.44 13.27
CA ALA A 88 -12.67 -32.71 13.33
C ALA A 88 -11.93 -33.85 12.61
N ALA A 89 -10.90 -33.53 11.91
CA ALA A 89 -10.06 -34.53 11.25
C ALA A 89 -8.99 -35.01 12.21
#